data_6b27eb13d5a75b79416bc9aa3ccf0e98
#
_entry.id   6b27eb13d5a75b79416bc9aa3ccf0e98
#
_cell.length_a   1.000
_cell.length_b   1.000
_cell.length_c   1.000
_cell.angle_alpha   90.00
_cell.angle_beta   90.00
_cell.angle_gamma   90.00
#
_symmetry.space_group_name_H-M   'P 1'
#
loop_
_entity.id
_entity.type
_entity.pdbx_description
1 polymer ?
#
loop_
_entity_poly.entity_id
_entity_poly.type
_entity_poly.pdbx_seq_one_letter_code
_entity_poly.pdbx_strand_id
1 'polypeptide(L)'
;MTTTDLHENMTSICAEVLHRATVGPDDDLVELGMDSVGAVEIVTRVEAAYGVDVVDVIFDTPTVNRLCAVVESAAVRDESHA
;
A
#
# COMPACT_ATOMS: atom_id res chain seq x y z
N MET A 1 12.45 -1.66 -12.06
CA MET A 1 11.75 -0.78 -11.09
C MET A 1 12.50 -0.76 -9.80
N THR A 2 12.57 0.39 -9.21
CA THR A 2 13.30 0.56 -7.98
C THR A 2 12.33 0.61 -6.80
N THR A 3 12.86 0.39 -5.60
CA THR A 3 12.10 0.51 -4.37
C THR A 3 11.53 1.92 -4.23
N THR A 4 12.27 2.93 -4.70
CA THR A 4 11.82 4.32 -4.65
C THR A 4 10.53 4.50 -5.44
N ASP A 5 10.45 3.91 -6.64
CA ASP A 5 9.25 4.01 -7.46
C ASP A 5 8.05 3.39 -6.75
N LEU A 6 8.25 2.23 -6.12
CA LEU A 6 7.17 1.56 -5.40
C LEU A 6 6.67 2.42 -4.24
N HIS A 7 7.60 2.99 -3.46
CA HIS A 7 7.22 3.84 -2.34
C HIS A 7 6.48 5.08 -2.80
N GLU A 8 6.95 5.71 -3.87
CA GLU A 8 6.28 6.89 -4.40
C GLU A 8 4.87 6.57 -4.88
N ASN A 9 4.71 5.47 -5.59
CA ASN A 9 3.40 5.07 -6.07
C ASN A 9 2.46 4.71 -4.93
N MET A 10 2.98 3.99 -3.94
CA MET A 10 2.16 3.61 -2.78
C MET A 10 1.74 4.84 -2.00
N THR A 11 2.67 5.78 -1.80
CA THR A 11 2.37 7.04 -1.13
C THR A 11 1.27 7.79 -1.89
N SER A 12 1.36 7.84 -3.21
CA SER A 12 0.36 8.52 -4.04
C SER A 12 -1.01 7.86 -3.90
N ILE A 13 -1.06 6.54 -3.92
CA ILE A 13 -2.32 5.81 -3.76
C ILE A 13 -2.97 6.20 -2.42
N CYS A 14 -2.21 6.11 -1.34
CA CYS A 14 -2.75 6.41 -0.02
C CYS A 14 -3.15 7.87 0.12
N ALA A 15 -2.32 8.78 -0.38
CA ALA A 15 -2.60 10.20 -0.28
C ALA A 15 -3.87 10.57 -1.06
N GLU A 16 -4.05 9.98 -2.24
CA GLU A 16 -5.23 10.26 -3.04
C GLU A 16 -6.50 9.76 -2.37
N VAL A 17 -6.44 8.55 -1.81
CA VAL A 17 -7.60 7.99 -1.13
C VAL A 17 -7.96 8.81 0.10
N LEU A 18 -6.96 9.28 0.83
CA LEU A 18 -7.17 10.03 2.06
C LEU A 18 -7.33 11.53 1.81
N HIS A 19 -7.23 11.98 0.56
CA HIS A 19 -7.34 13.40 0.19
C HIS A 19 -6.30 14.25 0.93
N ARG A 20 -5.07 13.78 0.97
CA ARG A 20 -3.97 14.49 1.58
C ARG A 20 -2.90 14.81 0.54
N ALA A 21 -2.09 15.84 0.82
CA ALA A 21 -1.01 16.21 -0.08
C ALA A 21 0.07 15.13 -0.11
N THR A 22 0.34 14.53 1.04
CA THR A 22 1.32 13.45 1.15
C THR A 22 1.05 12.63 2.41
N VAL A 23 1.71 11.47 2.49
CA VAL A 23 1.59 10.55 3.61
C VAL A 23 3.00 10.10 3.97
N GLY A 24 3.35 10.13 5.24
CA GLY A 24 4.64 9.64 5.69
C GLY A 24 4.72 8.12 5.63
N PRO A 25 5.92 7.56 5.43
CA PRO A 25 6.07 6.11 5.21
C PRO A 25 5.67 5.27 6.42
N ASP A 26 5.76 5.80 7.62
CA ASP A 26 5.39 5.08 8.84
C ASP A 26 4.14 5.64 9.50
N ASP A 27 3.46 6.55 8.86
CA ASP A 27 2.24 7.12 9.42
C ASP A 27 1.12 6.08 9.40
N ASP A 28 0.39 6.01 10.51
CA ASP A 28 -0.77 5.13 10.60
C ASP A 28 -1.90 5.74 9.76
N LEU A 29 -2.31 5.03 8.73
CA LEU A 29 -3.31 5.56 7.80
C LEU A 29 -4.65 5.80 8.49
N VAL A 30 -4.97 4.99 9.51
CA VAL A 30 -6.21 5.19 10.27
C VAL A 30 -6.16 6.53 11.01
N GLU A 31 -5.01 6.88 11.57
CA GLU A 31 -4.86 8.17 12.24
C GLU A 31 -4.97 9.33 11.26
N LEU A 32 -4.64 9.09 10.01
CA LEU A 32 -4.74 10.12 8.97
C LEU A 32 -6.14 10.23 8.39
N GLY A 33 -7.08 9.41 8.86
CA GLY A 33 -8.47 9.51 8.45
C GLY A 33 -9.00 8.37 7.61
N MET A 34 -8.24 7.28 7.46
CA MET A 34 -8.71 6.14 6.68
C MET A 34 -9.87 5.46 7.41
N ASP A 35 -10.98 5.31 6.71
CA ASP A 35 -12.11 4.53 7.21
C ASP A 35 -12.22 3.22 6.41
N SER A 36 -13.29 2.47 6.64
CA SER A 36 -13.47 1.19 5.96
C SER A 36 -13.55 1.33 4.45
N VAL A 37 -14.19 2.39 3.98
CA VAL A 37 -14.30 2.63 2.54
C VAL A 37 -12.93 2.96 1.96
N GLY A 38 -12.16 3.81 2.63
CA GLY A 38 -10.81 4.13 2.19
C GLY A 38 -9.91 2.91 2.18
N ALA A 39 -10.03 2.05 3.20
CA ALA A 39 -9.24 0.83 3.26
C ALA A 39 -9.53 -0.07 2.06
N VAL A 40 -10.79 -0.27 1.73
CA VAL A 40 -11.17 -1.08 0.57
C VAL A 40 -10.64 -0.47 -0.71
N GLU A 41 -10.71 0.85 -0.81
CA GLU A 41 -10.23 1.53 -2.01
C GLU A 41 -8.73 1.36 -2.17
N ILE A 42 -7.95 1.48 -1.10
CA ILE A 42 -6.50 1.27 -1.16
C ILE A 42 -6.19 -0.17 -1.59
N VAL A 43 -6.87 -1.15 -0.97
CA VAL A 43 -6.67 -2.56 -1.33
C VAL A 43 -6.95 -2.78 -2.81
N THR A 44 -8.05 -2.23 -3.30
CA THR A 44 -8.44 -2.37 -4.70
C THR A 44 -7.41 -1.76 -5.64
N ARG A 45 -6.91 -0.56 -5.31
CA ARG A 45 -5.93 0.12 -6.16
C ARG A 45 -4.60 -0.61 -6.16
N VAL A 46 -4.16 -1.13 -5.02
CA VAL A 46 -2.91 -1.87 -4.94
C VAL A 46 -3.02 -3.17 -5.73
N GLU A 47 -4.14 -3.85 -5.63
CA GLU A 47 -4.36 -5.06 -6.40
C GLU A 47 -4.33 -4.78 -7.91
N ALA A 48 -4.97 -3.70 -8.33
CA ALA A 48 -5.00 -3.33 -9.74
C ALA A 48 -3.61 -2.96 -10.26
N ALA A 49 -2.81 -2.31 -9.42
CA ALA A 49 -1.49 -1.82 -9.85
C ALA A 49 -0.42 -2.91 -9.79
N TYR A 50 -0.48 -3.79 -8.79
CA TYR A 50 0.60 -4.74 -8.52
C TYR A 50 0.16 -6.19 -8.49
N GLY A 51 -1.14 -6.46 -8.55
CA GLY A 51 -1.65 -7.82 -8.51
C GLY A 51 -1.52 -8.48 -7.15
N VAL A 52 -1.42 -7.70 -6.08
CA VAL A 52 -1.19 -8.19 -4.73
C VAL A 52 -2.32 -7.77 -3.81
N ASP A 53 -2.81 -8.70 -3.01
CA ASP A 53 -3.85 -8.43 -2.03
C ASP A 53 -3.19 -8.03 -0.71
N VAL A 54 -3.49 -6.82 -0.24
CA VAL A 54 -2.90 -6.29 0.99
C VAL A 54 -3.94 -6.13 2.11
N VAL A 55 -5.06 -6.87 2.01
CA VAL A 55 -6.15 -6.71 2.97
C VAL A 55 -5.71 -6.98 4.40
N ASP A 56 -4.86 -7.98 4.61
CA ASP A 56 -4.40 -8.30 5.96
C ASP A 56 -3.59 -7.17 6.56
N VAL A 57 -2.73 -6.54 5.76
CA VAL A 57 -1.90 -5.44 6.23
C VAL A 57 -2.75 -4.20 6.51
N ILE A 58 -3.71 -3.92 5.64
CA ILE A 58 -4.50 -2.70 5.76
C ILE A 58 -5.32 -2.69 7.05
N PHE A 59 -5.69 -3.86 7.56
CA PHE A 59 -6.44 -3.98 8.81
C PHE A 59 -5.57 -4.31 10.01
N ASP A 60 -4.26 -4.46 9.82
CA ASP A 60 -3.33 -4.77 10.91
C ASP A 60 -2.38 -3.59 11.14
N THR A 61 -1.49 -3.33 10.19
CA THR A 61 -0.49 -2.26 10.31
C THR A 61 -0.54 -1.43 9.02
N PRO A 62 -1.53 -0.53 8.91
CA PRO A 62 -1.75 0.20 7.64
C PRO A 62 -0.78 1.36 7.48
N THR A 63 0.42 1.06 7.01
CA THR A 63 1.42 2.07 6.68
C THR A 63 1.94 1.82 5.27
N VAL A 64 2.46 2.88 4.65
CA VAL A 64 3.06 2.76 3.32
C VAL A 64 4.19 1.74 3.33
N ASN A 65 5.03 1.77 4.35
CA ASN A 65 6.15 0.83 4.43
C ASN A 65 5.68 -0.62 4.47
N ARG A 66 4.64 -0.92 5.24
CA ARG A 66 4.14 -2.29 5.32
C ARG A 66 3.51 -2.73 4.01
N LEU A 67 2.76 -1.84 3.37
CA LEU A 67 2.17 -2.15 2.08
C LEU A 67 3.24 -2.46 1.05
N CYS A 68 4.30 -1.66 1.03
CA CYS A 68 5.42 -1.89 0.12
C CYS A 68 6.12 -3.21 0.41
N ALA A 69 6.28 -3.54 1.69
CA ALA A 69 6.94 -4.79 2.08
C ALA A 69 6.17 -6.00 1.55
N VAL A 70 4.85 -5.96 1.63
CA VAL A 70 4.02 -7.07 1.15
C VAL A 70 4.13 -7.20 -0.38
N VAL A 71 4.09 -6.08 -1.09
CA VAL A 71 4.22 -6.10 -2.54
C VAL A 71 5.58 -6.63 -2.96
N GLU A 72 6.65 -6.19 -2.30
CA GLU A 72 8.00 -6.66 -2.59
C GLU A 72 8.14 -8.15 -2.31
N SER A 73 7.56 -8.60 -1.23
CA SER A 73 7.61 -10.01 -0.83
C SER A 73 6.90 -10.89 -1.86
N ALA A 74 5.77 -10.43 -2.34
CA ALA A 74 5.01 -11.16 -3.35
C ALA A 74 5.78 -11.25 -4.67
N ALA A 75 6.43 -10.16 -5.06
CA ALA A 75 7.23 -10.14 -6.28
C ALA A 75 8.39 -11.13 -6.20
N VAL A 76 9.05 -11.18 -5.04
CA VAL A 76 10.14 -12.12 -4.82
C VAL A 76 9.66 -13.56 -4.92
N ARG A 77 8.50 -13.84 -4.32
CA ARG A 77 7.94 -15.19 -4.37
C ARG A 77 7.58 -15.59 -5.80
N ASP A 78 7.06 -14.66 -6.58
CA ASP A 78 6.75 -14.92 -7.98
C ASP A 78 8.00 -15.31 -8.74
N GLU A 79 9.08 -14.57 -8.53
CA GLU A 79 10.35 -14.88 -9.19
C GLU A 79 10.87 -16.25 -8.76
N SER A 80 10.79 -16.55 -7.49
CA SER A 80 11.23 -17.83 -6.98
C SER A 80 10.43 -18.98 -7.56
N HIS A 81 9.17 -18.72 -7.81
CA HIS A 81 8.26 -19.74 -8.31
C HIS A 81 8.50 -20.03 -9.79
N ALA A 82 8.90 -19.02 -10.51
CA ALA A 82 9.16 -19.17 -11.92
C ALA A 82 10.43 -19.96 -12.16
#